data_060ef5de788cafd95cec177486444899
#
_entry.id   060ef5de788cafd95cec177486444899
#
_cell.length_a   1.000
_cell.length_b   1.000
_cell.length_c   1.000
_cell.angle_alpha   90.00
_cell.angle_beta   90.00
_cell.angle_gamma   90.00
#
_symmetry.space_group_name_H-M   'P 1'
#
loop_
_entity.id
_entity.type
_entity.pdbx_description
1 polymer ?
#
loop_
_entity_poly.entity_id
_entity_poly.type
_entity_poly.pdbx_seq_one_letter_code
_entity_poly.pdbx_strand_id
1 'polypeptide(L)'
;DRSVSRGLGDVYKRQTFTGGEPTLRRDLVELVEYSRWFVTRLNTNGILLTPDLCRELYEASLDSVQITLYSWDSGIHDSLVGRKGSFHGTIEGIRNALNAGLNVSVNTPLCRDNQDYGKTLAFLNGLGVRYVTCSGLIETGNASSGGSVSSQLSVREMGEILTAAADICRETGMEIGFTSPGRAEVKLLKRLGIPVPMCGACLSNMAVTPDGLAVPCQSWLGGVVLGDMKKDSWKSIWNHAMCKKIRAMGEEESLFCPLRTGKSEKGGDT
;
A
#
# COMPACT_ATOMS: atom_id res chain seq x y z
N ASP A 1 2.52 -1.56 27.76
CA ASP A 1 3.73 -2.25 27.31
C ASP A 1 3.32 -3.38 26.36
N ARG A 2 3.48 -3.18 25.06
CA ARG A 2 3.15 -4.17 24.03
C ARG A 2 4.29 -5.14 23.74
N SER A 3 5.34 -5.08 24.51
CA SER A 3 6.50 -5.95 24.40
C SER A 3 6.27 -7.33 25.02
N VAL A 4 5.02 -7.78 25.17
CA VAL A 4 4.76 -9.17 25.53
C VAL A 4 5.37 -10.05 24.45
N SER A 5 6.49 -10.66 24.80
CA SER A 5 7.18 -11.72 24.06
C SER A 5 6.13 -12.73 23.57
N ARG A 6 5.66 -12.56 22.35
CA ARG A 6 4.94 -13.59 21.64
C ARG A 6 5.98 -14.64 21.30
N GLY A 7 5.81 -15.86 21.80
CA GLY A 7 6.81 -16.91 21.75
C GLY A 7 7.43 -17.11 20.37
N LEU A 8 8.65 -17.59 20.33
CA LEU A 8 9.39 -17.98 19.12
C LEU A 8 8.54 -18.95 18.29
N GLY A 9 7.83 -18.45 17.28
CA GLY A 9 6.91 -19.21 16.44
C GLY A 9 5.67 -18.42 16.02
N ASP A 10 5.36 -17.29 16.64
CA ASP A 10 4.28 -16.43 16.17
C ASP A 10 4.73 -15.65 14.94
N VAL A 11 4.30 -16.12 13.78
CA VAL A 11 4.31 -15.31 12.56
C VAL A 11 3.45 -14.09 12.85
N TYR A 12 4.04 -12.90 12.86
CA TYR A 12 3.34 -11.64 13.05
C TYR A 12 2.25 -11.52 11.96
N LYS A 13 1.02 -11.80 12.36
CA LYS A 13 -0.13 -11.61 11.47
C LYS A 13 -0.39 -10.12 11.36
N ARG A 14 -0.45 -9.61 10.14
CA ARG A 14 -0.73 -8.20 9.86
C ARG A 14 -2.16 -8.07 9.36
N GLN A 15 -2.85 -7.04 9.87
CA GLN A 15 -4.15 -6.63 9.38
C GLN A 15 -4.05 -5.22 8.82
N THR A 16 -4.42 -5.04 7.55
CA THR A 16 -4.46 -3.71 6.93
C THR A 16 -5.91 -3.33 6.65
N PHE A 17 -6.33 -2.21 7.21
CA PHE A 17 -7.59 -1.57 6.86
C PHE A 17 -7.36 -0.68 5.64
N THR A 18 -8.07 -0.96 4.58
CA THR A 18 -7.97 -0.27 3.30
C THR A 18 -9.34 -0.28 2.62
N GLY A 19 -9.45 0.20 1.42
CA GLY A 19 -10.68 0.20 0.66
C GLY A 19 -10.70 1.38 -0.30
N GLY A 20 -11.85 2.01 -0.54
CA GLY A 20 -11.90 3.32 -1.16
C GLY A 20 -11.27 4.35 -0.22
N GLU A 21 -11.94 4.62 0.91
CA GLU A 21 -11.37 5.41 2.01
C GLU A 21 -11.90 4.86 3.35
N PRO A 22 -11.06 4.17 4.14
CA PRO A 22 -11.51 3.49 5.35
C PRO A 22 -11.95 4.45 6.46
N THR A 23 -11.45 5.69 6.47
CA THR A 23 -11.86 6.71 7.48
C THR A 23 -13.30 7.19 7.32
N LEU A 24 -13.98 6.81 6.24
CA LEU A 24 -15.43 7.02 6.08
C LEU A 24 -16.26 6.03 6.92
N ARG A 25 -15.68 4.94 7.41
CA ARG A 25 -16.37 3.98 8.26
C ARG A 25 -16.54 4.54 9.68
N ARG A 26 -17.76 4.52 10.17
CA ARG A 26 -18.06 5.00 11.52
C ARG A 26 -17.55 4.08 12.64
N ASP A 27 -17.43 2.81 12.34
CA ASP A 27 -16.95 1.75 13.24
C ASP A 27 -15.45 1.42 13.06
N LEU A 28 -14.67 2.31 12.41
CA LEU A 28 -13.25 2.06 12.14
C LEU A 28 -12.44 1.85 13.42
N VAL A 29 -12.67 2.69 14.44
CA VAL A 29 -11.96 2.61 15.72
C VAL A 29 -12.25 1.28 16.42
N GLU A 30 -13.51 0.85 16.46
CA GLU A 30 -13.92 -0.44 17.02
C GLU A 30 -13.27 -1.62 16.28
N LEU A 31 -13.17 -1.55 14.95
CA LEU A 31 -12.51 -2.58 14.14
C LEU A 31 -11.01 -2.65 14.43
N VAL A 32 -10.35 -1.51 14.61
CA VAL A 32 -8.94 -1.47 14.98
C VAL A 32 -8.75 -2.08 16.37
N GLU A 33 -9.55 -1.70 17.36
CA GLU A 33 -9.50 -2.25 18.71
C GLU A 33 -9.74 -3.76 18.72
N TYR A 34 -10.74 -4.25 17.98
CA TYR A 34 -11.01 -5.69 17.82
C TYR A 34 -9.84 -6.44 17.21
N SER A 35 -9.04 -5.75 16.38
CA SER A 35 -7.89 -6.33 15.65
C SER A 35 -6.55 -6.20 16.39
N ARG A 36 -6.51 -5.78 17.64
CA ARG A 36 -5.28 -5.56 18.44
C ARG A 36 -4.36 -6.77 18.60
N TRP A 37 -4.83 -7.96 18.23
CA TRP A 37 -4.04 -9.19 18.17
C TRP A 37 -3.10 -9.25 16.97
N PHE A 38 -3.33 -8.40 15.99
CA PHE A 38 -2.52 -8.27 14.79
C PHE A 38 -1.61 -7.05 14.90
N VAL A 39 -0.59 -6.99 14.06
CA VAL A 39 0.05 -5.73 13.73
C VAL A 39 -0.88 -5.00 12.76
N THR A 40 -1.48 -3.90 13.20
CA THR A 40 -2.53 -3.20 12.46
C THR A 40 -1.98 -2.03 11.65
N ARG A 41 -2.49 -1.87 10.44
CA ARG A 41 -2.17 -0.74 9.56
C ARG A 41 -3.45 -0.16 8.99
N LEU A 42 -3.48 1.16 8.87
CA LEU A 42 -4.51 1.90 8.14
C LEU A 42 -3.90 2.51 6.87
N ASN A 43 -4.48 2.22 5.69
CA ASN A 43 -4.12 2.91 4.44
C ASN A 43 -5.21 3.90 4.10
N THR A 44 -4.88 5.19 4.02
CA THR A 44 -5.85 6.28 3.85
C THR A 44 -5.29 7.41 2.97
N ASN A 45 -6.17 8.24 2.42
CA ASN A 45 -5.79 9.50 1.80
C ASN A 45 -5.43 10.60 2.83
N GLY A 46 -5.72 10.39 4.11
CA GLY A 46 -5.38 11.27 5.21
C GLY A 46 -6.34 12.44 5.47
N ILE A 47 -7.26 12.73 4.54
CA ILE A 47 -8.09 13.95 4.59
C ILE A 47 -8.99 14.02 5.85
N LEU A 48 -9.44 12.87 6.33
CA LEU A 48 -10.32 12.77 7.50
C LEU A 48 -9.59 12.43 8.81
N LEU A 49 -8.26 12.41 8.80
CA LEU A 49 -7.46 12.21 10.01
C LEU A 49 -7.47 13.48 10.87
N THR A 50 -8.57 13.71 11.59
CA THR A 50 -8.67 14.76 12.59
C THR A 50 -7.81 14.44 13.81
N PRO A 51 -7.45 15.45 14.65
CA PRO A 51 -6.73 15.20 15.90
C PRO A 51 -7.44 14.17 16.81
N ASP A 52 -8.77 14.24 16.90
CA ASP A 52 -9.56 13.32 17.72
C ASP A 52 -9.52 11.90 17.16
N LEU A 53 -9.76 11.71 15.86
CA LEU A 53 -9.69 10.39 15.23
C LEU A 53 -8.28 9.78 15.38
N CYS A 54 -7.22 10.58 15.20
CA CYS A 54 -5.85 10.09 15.38
C CYS A 54 -5.58 9.62 16.81
N ARG A 55 -6.09 10.35 17.81
CA ARG A 55 -5.99 9.97 19.23
C ARG A 55 -6.76 8.66 19.48
N GLU A 56 -8.01 8.55 19.03
CA GLU A 56 -8.84 7.36 19.18
C GLU A 56 -8.19 6.13 18.53
N LEU A 57 -7.64 6.28 17.32
CA LEU A 57 -6.93 5.21 16.62
C LEU A 57 -5.64 4.78 17.37
N TYR A 58 -4.92 5.74 17.95
CA TYR A 58 -3.75 5.45 18.78
C TYR A 58 -4.14 4.67 20.04
N GLU A 59 -5.19 5.11 20.74
CA GLU A 59 -5.73 4.44 21.94
C GLU A 59 -6.29 3.03 21.60
N ALA A 60 -6.95 2.87 20.46
CA ALA A 60 -7.42 1.59 19.93
C ALA A 60 -6.28 0.63 19.51
N SER A 61 -5.05 1.11 19.58
CA SER A 61 -3.86 0.31 19.29
C SER A 61 -3.53 0.14 17.80
N LEU A 62 -3.81 1.14 16.98
CA LEU A 62 -3.30 1.19 15.60
C LEU A 62 -1.76 1.29 15.62
N ASP A 63 -1.09 0.32 14.99
CA ASP A 63 0.39 0.30 14.98
C ASP A 63 0.98 1.26 13.95
N SER A 64 0.33 1.45 12.80
CA SER A 64 0.84 2.35 11.77
C SER A 64 -0.26 2.87 10.85
N VAL A 65 -0.03 4.07 10.31
CA VAL A 65 -0.85 4.64 9.24
C VAL A 65 0.02 4.89 8.00
N GLN A 66 -0.47 4.47 6.85
CA GLN A 66 0.12 4.81 5.57
C GLN A 66 -0.79 5.80 4.85
N ILE A 67 -0.25 6.99 4.59
CA ILE A 67 -0.98 8.08 3.95
C ILE A 67 -0.49 8.23 2.51
N THR A 68 -1.41 8.39 1.56
CA THR A 68 -1.05 8.58 0.15
C THR A 68 -0.88 10.06 -0.16
N LEU A 69 0.33 10.45 -0.59
CA LEU A 69 0.63 11.78 -1.09
C LEU A 69 1.27 11.66 -2.48
N TYR A 70 0.65 12.27 -3.50
CA TYR A 70 1.14 12.17 -4.87
C TYR A 70 2.28 13.15 -5.18
N SER A 71 2.29 14.34 -4.58
CA SER A 71 3.29 15.36 -4.83
C SER A 71 3.38 16.36 -3.68
N TRP A 72 4.53 17.01 -3.54
CA TRP A 72 4.73 18.21 -2.71
C TRP A 72 3.99 19.44 -3.28
N ASP A 73 3.73 19.44 -4.58
CA ASP A 73 2.96 20.48 -5.28
C ASP A 73 1.46 20.21 -5.16
N SER A 74 0.73 21.18 -4.63
CA SER A 74 -0.71 21.06 -4.38
C SER A 74 -1.51 20.90 -5.67
N GLY A 75 -1.09 21.55 -6.75
CA GLY A 75 -1.77 21.46 -8.04
C GLY A 75 -1.64 20.09 -8.67
N ILE A 76 -0.43 19.51 -8.62
CA ILE A 76 -0.17 18.15 -9.10
C ILE A 76 -0.92 17.14 -8.25
N HIS A 77 -0.85 17.25 -6.92
CA HIS A 77 -1.56 16.34 -6.01
C HIS A 77 -3.07 16.37 -6.26
N ASP A 78 -3.68 17.55 -6.25
CA ASP A 78 -5.12 17.72 -6.44
C ASP A 78 -5.59 17.23 -7.81
N SER A 79 -4.78 17.46 -8.85
CA SER A 79 -5.04 16.95 -10.21
C SER A 79 -5.05 15.43 -10.26
N LEU A 80 -4.05 14.76 -9.66
CA LEU A 80 -3.94 13.30 -9.64
C LEU A 80 -5.02 12.64 -8.77
N VAL A 81 -5.44 13.31 -7.68
CA VAL A 81 -6.56 12.87 -6.83
C VAL A 81 -7.92 13.16 -7.49
N GLY A 82 -7.98 14.12 -8.41
CA GLY A 82 -9.22 14.58 -9.03
C GLY A 82 -10.09 15.46 -8.10
N ARG A 83 -9.50 16.06 -7.05
CA ARG A 83 -10.23 16.86 -6.07
C ARG A 83 -9.39 18.05 -5.59
N LYS A 84 -9.85 19.26 -5.88
CA LYS A 84 -9.22 20.50 -5.41
C LYS A 84 -9.26 20.60 -3.87
N GLY A 85 -8.14 20.99 -3.28
CA GLY A 85 -7.98 21.16 -1.83
C GLY A 85 -7.64 19.87 -1.08
N SER A 86 -7.53 18.73 -1.75
CA SER A 86 -7.16 17.46 -1.12
C SER A 86 -5.74 17.49 -0.53
N PHE A 87 -4.81 18.19 -1.18
CA PHE A 87 -3.45 18.38 -0.68
C PHE A 87 -3.42 18.89 0.76
N HIS A 88 -4.13 19.99 1.03
CA HIS A 88 -4.15 20.57 2.36
C HIS A 88 -4.71 19.60 3.41
N GLY A 89 -5.82 18.93 3.09
CA GLY A 89 -6.39 17.92 4.00
C GLY A 89 -5.43 16.75 4.26
N THR A 90 -4.75 16.27 3.24
CA THR A 90 -3.74 15.19 3.38
C THR A 90 -2.57 15.63 4.26
N ILE A 91 -2.04 16.85 4.07
CA ILE A 91 -0.94 17.38 4.88
C ILE A 91 -1.36 17.59 6.34
N GLU A 92 -2.56 18.11 6.58
CA GLU A 92 -3.13 18.22 7.92
C GLU A 92 -3.25 16.84 8.58
N GLY A 93 -3.74 15.84 7.85
CA GLY A 93 -3.84 14.46 8.34
C GLY A 93 -2.48 13.86 8.69
N ILE A 94 -1.43 14.12 7.89
CA ILE A 94 -0.05 13.70 8.21
C ILE A 94 0.40 14.32 9.54
N ARG A 95 0.21 15.63 9.71
CA ARG A 95 0.58 16.34 10.94
C ARG A 95 -0.18 15.82 12.15
N ASN A 96 -1.48 15.62 12.01
CA ASN A 96 -2.34 15.12 13.09
C ASN A 96 -1.92 13.71 13.53
N ALA A 97 -1.63 12.84 12.58
CA ALA A 97 -1.16 11.48 12.85
C ALA A 97 0.20 11.47 13.55
N LEU A 98 1.16 12.29 13.10
CA LEU A 98 2.47 12.45 13.74
C LEU A 98 2.33 13.01 15.16
N ASN A 99 1.50 14.04 15.36
CA ASN A 99 1.26 14.67 16.66
C ASN A 99 0.58 13.72 17.65
N ALA A 100 -0.26 12.81 17.17
CA ALA A 100 -0.87 11.76 18.00
C ALA A 100 0.09 10.61 18.36
N GLY A 101 1.32 10.61 17.84
CA GLY A 101 2.32 9.56 18.09
C GLY A 101 2.12 8.28 17.26
N LEU A 102 1.30 8.32 16.21
CA LEU A 102 1.16 7.19 15.29
C LEU A 102 2.43 7.02 14.45
N ASN A 103 2.77 5.77 14.12
CA ASN A 103 3.83 5.49 13.17
C ASN A 103 3.35 5.81 11.74
N VAL A 104 3.79 6.95 11.22
CA VAL A 104 3.38 7.45 9.90
C VAL A 104 4.33 6.99 8.83
N SER A 105 3.80 6.39 7.77
CA SER A 105 4.48 6.21 6.49
C SER A 105 3.71 6.93 5.39
N VAL A 106 4.43 7.49 4.40
CA VAL A 106 3.78 8.11 3.24
C VAL A 106 4.09 7.31 2.00
N ASN A 107 3.04 6.95 1.23
CA ASN A 107 3.18 6.29 -0.05
C ASN A 107 2.94 7.26 -1.20
N THR A 108 3.84 7.24 -2.19
CA THR A 108 3.69 8.02 -3.42
C THR A 108 3.59 7.07 -4.61
N PRO A 109 2.40 6.92 -5.23
CA PRO A 109 2.29 6.28 -6.52
C PRO A 109 2.94 7.17 -7.59
N LEU A 110 4.01 6.67 -8.21
CA LEU A 110 4.81 7.42 -9.18
C LEU A 110 4.26 7.27 -10.60
N CYS A 111 4.17 8.39 -11.29
CA CYS A 111 3.77 8.49 -12.70
C CYS A 111 4.53 9.65 -13.37
N ARG A 112 4.26 9.89 -14.67
CA ARG A 112 4.93 10.97 -15.41
C ARG A 112 4.62 12.36 -14.88
N ASP A 113 3.47 12.55 -14.24
CA ASP A 113 3.03 13.85 -13.76
C ASP A 113 3.70 14.26 -12.42
N ASN A 114 4.31 13.29 -11.69
CA ASN A 114 4.95 13.55 -10.39
C ASN A 114 6.39 13.02 -10.29
N GLN A 115 7.15 13.06 -11.38
CA GLN A 115 8.54 12.58 -11.45
C GLN A 115 9.49 13.31 -10.50
N ASP A 116 9.17 14.55 -10.09
CA ASP A 116 9.91 15.35 -9.09
C ASP A 116 9.83 14.77 -7.67
N TYR A 117 9.94 13.42 -7.56
CA TYR A 117 9.79 12.72 -6.27
C TYR A 117 10.80 13.20 -5.22
N GLY A 118 11.99 13.61 -5.62
CA GLY A 118 12.98 14.17 -4.71
C GLY A 118 12.48 15.40 -3.94
N LYS A 119 11.71 16.29 -4.58
CA LYS A 119 11.07 17.43 -3.90
C LYS A 119 10.00 16.99 -2.91
N THR A 120 9.25 15.94 -3.27
CA THR A 120 8.26 15.34 -2.35
C THR A 120 8.95 14.76 -1.11
N LEU A 121 10.09 14.08 -1.28
CA LEU A 121 10.87 13.55 -0.16
C LEU A 121 11.41 14.67 0.74
N ALA A 122 11.99 15.72 0.16
CA ALA A 122 12.47 16.87 0.93
C ALA A 122 11.34 17.54 1.73
N PHE A 123 10.17 17.69 1.12
CA PHE A 123 8.98 18.22 1.76
C PHE A 123 8.52 17.33 2.93
N LEU A 124 8.44 16.01 2.72
CA LEU A 124 8.05 15.04 3.75
C LEU A 124 9.05 14.98 4.92
N ASN A 125 10.34 15.07 4.62
CA ASN A 125 11.37 15.17 5.65
C ASN A 125 11.18 16.42 6.51
N GLY A 126 10.83 17.56 5.90
CA GLY A 126 10.51 18.81 6.60
C GLY A 126 9.26 18.70 7.50
N LEU A 127 8.34 17.79 7.20
CA LEU A 127 7.19 17.46 8.05
C LEU A 127 7.52 16.48 9.19
N GLY A 128 8.71 15.89 9.20
CA GLY A 128 9.11 14.88 10.20
C GLY A 128 8.77 13.43 9.82
N VAL A 129 8.34 13.17 8.59
CA VAL A 129 8.10 11.79 8.11
C VAL A 129 9.43 11.07 7.97
N ARG A 130 9.53 9.86 8.50
CA ARG A 130 10.75 9.02 8.48
C ARG A 130 10.65 7.82 7.56
N TYR A 131 9.44 7.35 7.29
CA TYR A 131 9.19 6.16 6.48
C TYR A 131 8.43 6.55 5.22
N VAL A 132 9.03 6.29 4.06
CA VAL A 132 8.40 6.56 2.77
C VAL A 132 8.35 5.29 1.92
N THR A 133 7.29 5.14 1.17
CA THR A 133 7.19 4.11 0.14
C THR A 133 6.82 4.75 -1.18
N CYS A 134 7.22 4.13 -2.26
CA CYS A 134 6.72 4.48 -3.58
C CYS A 134 6.31 3.23 -4.36
N SER A 135 5.45 3.43 -5.32
CA SER A 135 4.93 2.38 -6.19
C SER A 135 4.77 2.91 -7.61
N GLY A 136 4.77 2.04 -8.61
CA GLY A 136 4.22 2.41 -9.92
C GLY A 136 2.69 2.48 -9.84
N LEU A 137 2.07 3.15 -10.80
CA LEU A 137 0.62 3.17 -10.93
C LEU A 137 0.05 1.75 -11.03
N ILE A 138 -1.04 1.51 -10.32
CA ILE A 138 -1.84 0.29 -10.43
C ILE A 138 -3.08 0.66 -11.25
N GLU A 139 -3.27 -0.01 -12.38
CA GLU A 139 -4.43 0.21 -13.28
C GLU A 139 -5.69 -0.44 -12.70
N THR A 140 -6.17 0.07 -11.56
CA THR A 140 -7.41 -0.38 -10.90
C THR A 140 -8.28 0.80 -10.51
N GLY A 141 -9.58 0.61 -10.47
CA GLY A 141 -10.54 1.67 -10.13
C GLY A 141 -10.49 2.82 -11.17
N ASN A 142 -10.49 4.06 -10.70
CA ASN A 142 -10.47 5.24 -11.57
C ASN A 142 -9.21 5.34 -12.44
N ALA A 143 -8.11 4.72 -12.05
CA ALA A 143 -6.89 4.66 -12.84
C ALA A 143 -6.99 3.72 -14.07
N SER A 144 -8.03 2.89 -14.18
CA SER A 144 -8.28 2.03 -15.34
C SER A 144 -9.12 2.72 -16.43
N SER A 145 -9.77 3.84 -16.13
CA SER A 145 -10.63 4.59 -17.04
C SER A 145 -9.86 5.71 -17.74
N GLY A 146 -9.26 5.39 -18.88
CA GLY A 146 -8.81 6.35 -19.89
C GLY A 146 -7.60 7.23 -19.54
N GLY A 147 -6.46 6.98 -20.16
CA GLY A 147 -5.28 7.86 -20.12
C GLY A 147 -4.16 7.48 -19.14
N SER A 148 -4.42 6.65 -18.13
CA SER A 148 -3.41 6.26 -17.12
C SER A 148 -2.26 5.41 -17.69
N VAL A 149 -2.46 4.71 -18.78
CA VAL A 149 -1.39 3.94 -19.45
C VAL A 149 -0.31 4.87 -20.01
N SER A 150 -0.68 6.05 -20.49
CA SER A 150 0.27 7.07 -20.97
C SER A 150 1.08 7.73 -19.86
N SER A 151 0.56 7.73 -18.63
CA SER A 151 1.23 8.28 -17.45
C SER A 151 2.15 7.28 -16.74
N GLN A 152 2.22 6.02 -17.18
CA GLN A 152 3.10 5.03 -16.56
C GLN A 152 4.58 5.31 -16.88
N LEU A 153 5.42 5.18 -15.87
CA LEU A 153 6.87 5.23 -16.01
C LEU A 153 7.40 3.91 -16.57
N SER A 154 8.38 3.98 -17.45
CA SER A 154 9.19 2.82 -17.85
C SER A 154 10.06 2.33 -16.68
N VAL A 155 10.58 1.11 -16.79
CA VAL A 155 11.52 0.54 -15.79
C VAL A 155 12.77 1.43 -15.64
N ARG A 156 13.24 2.04 -16.74
CA ARG A 156 14.39 2.94 -16.73
C ARG A 156 14.07 4.25 -15.98
N GLU A 157 12.97 4.93 -16.33
CA GLU A 157 12.54 6.17 -15.66
C GLU A 157 12.32 5.93 -14.16
N MET A 158 11.69 4.82 -13.80
CA MET A 158 11.52 4.41 -12.40
C MET A 158 12.87 4.21 -11.71
N GLY A 159 13.83 3.57 -12.38
CA GLY A 159 15.17 3.36 -11.85
C GLY A 159 15.94 4.65 -11.59
N GLU A 160 15.82 5.64 -12.47
CA GLU A 160 16.42 6.97 -12.32
C GLU A 160 15.84 7.70 -11.09
N ILE A 161 14.51 7.67 -10.93
CA ILE A 161 13.82 8.26 -9.77
C ILE A 161 14.22 7.57 -8.46
N LEU A 162 14.25 6.23 -8.45
CA LEU A 162 14.62 5.46 -7.26
C LEU A 162 16.08 5.70 -6.84
N THR A 163 16.98 5.92 -7.80
CA THR A 163 18.40 6.24 -7.52
C THR A 163 18.49 7.58 -6.79
N ALA A 164 17.88 8.62 -7.33
CA ALA A 164 17.87 9.93 -6.69
C ALA A 164 17.17 9.90 -5.32
N ALA A 165 16.06 9.15 -5.21
CA ALA A 165 15.31 9.00 -3.97
C ALA A 165 16.12 8.29 -2.87
N ALA A 166 16.88 7.25 -3.21
CA ALA A 166 17.74 6.54 -2.27
C ALA A 166 18.86 7.43 -1.72
N ASP A 167 19.43 8.28 -2.56
CA ASP A 167 20.48 9.23 -2.13
C ASP A 167 19.89 10.25 -1.14
N ILE A 168 18.77 10.87 -1.45
CA ILE A 168 18.06 11.80 -0.55
C ILE A 168 17.71 11.14 0.78
N CYS A 169 17.16 9.91 0.74
CA CYS A 169 16.81 9.20 1.96
C CYS A 169 18.03 8.88 2.83
N ARG A 170 19.16 8.55 2.21
CA ARG A 170 20.42 8.32 2.93
C ARG A 170 20.94 9.60 3.60
N GLU A 171 20.87 10.74 2.92
CA GLU A 171 21.28 12.04 3.46
C GLU A 171 20.38 12.54 4.60
N THR A 172 19.09 12.26 4.52
CA THR A 172 18.08 12.74 5.47
C THR A 172 17.79 11.77 6.61
N GLY A 173 18.29 10.53 6.54
CA GLY A 173 17.99 9.46 7.48
C GLY A 173 16.57 8.92 7.36
N MET A 174 15.88 9.15 6.23
CA MET A 174 14.60 8.50 5.92
C MET A 174 14.81 7.08 5.41
N GLU A 175 13.84 6.22 5.67
CA GLU A 175 13.78 4.87 5.11
C GLU A 175 12.85 4.83 3.90
N ILE A 176 13.34 4.27 2.78
CA ILE A 176 12.56 4.15 1.55
C ILE A 176 12.24 2.69 1.24
N GLY A 177 10.98 2.41 0.85
CA GLY A 177 10.54 1.14 0.31
C GLY A 177 9.94 1.30 -1.09
N PHE A 178 10.09 0.25 -1.91
CA PHE A 178 9.44 0.16 -3.22
C PHE A 178 8.49 -1.04 -3.24
N THR A 179 7.24 -0.87 -3.70
CA THR A 179 6.18 -1.85 -3.48
C THR A 179 5.58 -2.45 -4.77
N SER A 180 6.22 -2.21 -5.93
CA SER A 180 5.69 -2.67 -7.22
C SER A 180 6.58 -3.72 -7.89
N PRO A 181 6.28 -5.03 -7.74
CA PRO A 181 7.03 -6.09 -8.39
C PRO A 181 7.12 -5.89 -9.91
N GLY A 182 8.31 -6.06 -10.48
CA GLY A 182 8.57 -5.98 -11.92
C GLY A 182 8.61 -4.55 -12.50
N ARG A 183 8.54 -3.50 -11.67
CA ARG A 183 8.58 -2.10 -12.12
C ARG A 183 9.93 -1.40 -11.96
N ALA A 184 10.91 -2.09 -11.39
CA ALA A 184 12.31 -1.66 -11.33
C ALA A 184 13.23 -2.88 -11.44
N GLU A 185 14.45 -2.67 -11.87
CA GLU A 185 15.44 -3.74 -11.97
C GLU A 185 15.85 -4.26 -10.59
N VAL A 186 15.80 -5.57 -10.40
CA VAL A 186 16.19 -6.23 -9.15
C VAL A 186 17.62 -5.90 -8.74
N LYS A 187 18.57 -5.88 -9.73
CA LYS A 187 19.98 -5.55 -9.48
C LYS A 187 20.14 -4.12 -8.97
N LEU A 188 19.37 -3.19 -9.52
CA LEU A 188 19.36 -1.79 -9.09
C LEU A 188 18.85 -1.66 -7.66
N LEU A 189 17.68 -2.25 -7.34
CA LEU A 189 17.11 -2.20 -5.99
C LEU A 189 18.09 -2.75 -4.94
N LYS A 190 18.72 -3.91 -5.20
CA LYS A 190 19.74 -4.48 -4.31
C LYS A 190 20.92 -3.54 -4.09
N ARG A 191 21.42 -2.90 -5.16
CA ARG A 191 22.53 -1.93 -5.09
C ARG A 191 22.16 -0.69 -4.27
N LEU A 192 20.92 -0.23 -4.36
CA LEU A 192 20.41 0.92 -3.61
C LEU A 192 20.04 0.58 -2.15
N GLY A 193 20.06 -0.69 -1.76
CA GLY A 193 19.62 -1.13 -0.43
C GLY A 193 18.09 -1.09 -0.26
N ILE A 194 17.33 -0.99 -1.37
CA ILE A 194 15.87 -0.99 -1.34
C ILE A 194 15.39 -2.44 -1.39
N PRO A 195 14.50 -2.89 -0.47
CA PRO A 195 13.94 -4.23 -0.50
C PRO A 195 13.28 -4.54 -1.84
N VAL A 196 13.59 -5.72 -2.41
CA VAL A 196 12.99 -6.14 -3.68
C VAL A 196 11.54 -6.55 -3.43
N PRO A 197 10.56 -5.89 -4.07
CA PRO A 197 9.17 -6.27 -3.90
C PRO A 197 8.87 -7.59 -4.60
N MET A 198 8.12 -8.46 -3.92
CA MET A 198 7.65 -9.74 -4.45
C MET A 198 6.13 -9.81 -4.37
N CYS A 199 5.53 -10.56 -5.28
CA CYS A 199 4.10 -10.83 -5.24
C CYS A 199 3.78 -11.72 -4.04
N GLY A 200 3.03 -11.19 -3.07
CA GLY A 200 2.61 -11.92 -1.87
C GLY A 200 1.20 -12.49 -1.96
N ALA A 201 0.52 -12.40 -3.10
CA ALA A 201 -0.85 -12.86 -3.27
C ALA A 201 -1.01 -14.34 -2.86
N CYS A 202 -2.01 -14.64 -2.06
CA CYS A 202 -2.29 -15.98 -1.49
C CYS A 202 -1.12 -16.61 -0.70
N LEU A 203 0.01 -15.94 -0.53
CA LEU A 203 1.16 -16.43 0.22
C LEU A 203 1.35 -15.64 1.52
N SER A 204 1.68 -14.37 1.42
CA SER A 204 1.89 -13.47 2.56
C SER A 204 0.74 -12.48 2.76
N ASN A 205 -0.14 -12.34 1.79
CA ASN A 205 -1.33 -11.49 1.88
C ASN A 205 -2.53 -12.10 1.14
N MET A 206 -3.70 -11.76 1.62
CA MET A 206 -5.01 -11.92 0.97
C MET A 206 -5.85 -10.70 1.32
N ALA A 207 -6.89 -10.45 0.56
CA ALA A 207 -7.82 -9.37 0.88
C ALA A 207 -9.25 -9.90 1.04
N VAL A 208 -10.03 -9.21 1.86
CA VAL A 208 -11.48 -9.43 2.01
C VAL A 208 -12.19 -8.17 1.53
N THR A 209 -13.11 -8.33 0.62
CA THR A 209 -13.93 -7.23 0.09
C THR A 209 -14.94 -6.75 1.15
N PRO A 210 -15.52 -5.56 0.99
CA PRO A 210 -16.59 -5.09 1.88
C PRO A 210 -17.78 -6.06 1.99
N ASP A 211 -18.03 -6.82 0.93
CA ASP A 211 -19.09 -7.84 0.90
C ASP A 211 -18.73 -9.15 1.62
N GLY A 212 -17.49 -9.28 2.05
CA GLY A 212 -16.97 -10.45 2.76
C GLY A 212 -16.36 -11.51 1.85
N LEU A 213 -16.07 -11.20 0.60
CA LEU A 213 -15.45 -12.15 -0.34
C LEU A 213 -13.92 -12.13 -0.19
N ALA A 214 -13.32 -13.30 -0.07
CA ALA A 214 -11.86 -13.44 -0.07
C ALA A 214 -11.31 -13.42 -1.50
N VAL A 215 -10.27 -12.61 -1.72
CA VAL A 215 -9.57 -12.45 -3.00
C VAL A 215 -8.05 -12.57 -2.79
N PRO A 216 -7.27 -12.90 -3.83
CA PRO A 216 -5.82 -13.14 -3.70
C PRO A 216 -5.01 -11.98 -3.14
N CYS A 217 -5.35 -10.74 -3.49
CA CYS A 217 -4.80 -9.51 -2.92
C CYS A 217 -5.74 -8.34 -3.20
N GLN A 218 -5.49 -7.19 -2.58
CA GLN A 218 -6.30 -5.98 -2.75
C GLN A 218 -6.37 -5.46 -4.21
N SER A 219 -5.40 -5.78 -5.06
CA SER A 219 -5.41 -5.40 -6.49
C SER A 219 -6.24 -6.35 -7.35
N TRP A 220 -6.77 -7.42 -6.80
CA TRP A 220 -7.60 -8.43 -7.51
C TRP A 220 -9.09 -8.21 -7.33
N LEU A 221 -9.51 -7.01 -6.97
CA LEU A 221 -10.93 -6.66 -6.85
C LEU A 221 -11.62 -6.76 -8.23
N GLY A 222 -12.76 -7.47 -8.27
CA GLY A 222 -13.50 -7.73 -9.50
C GLY A 222 -12.98 -8.91 -10.34
N GLY A 223 -11.95 -9.62 -9.87
CA GLY A 223 -11.40 -10.81 -10.50
C GLY A 223 -11.79 -12.11 -9.77
N VAL A 224 -10.81 -12.94 -9.48
CA VAL A 224 -11.02 -14.26 -8.85
C VAL A 224 -11.48 -14.13 -7.41
N VAL A 225 -12.61 -14.72 -7.08
CA VAL A 225 -13.11 -14.92 -5.71
C VAL A 225 -12.67 -16.30 -5.22
N LEU A 226 -12.05 -16.33 -4.03
CA LEU A 226 -11.56 -17.57 -3.42
C LEU A 226 -12.60 -18.20 -2.48
N GLY A 227 -13.61 -17.44 -2.05
CA GLY A 227 -14.71 -17.88 -1.21
C GLY A 227 -15.35 -16.72 -0.46
N ASP A 228 -16.42 -17.01 0.28
CA ASP A 228 -17.17 -16.07 1.09
C ASP A 228 -16.81 -16.27 2.58
N MET A 229 -16.17 -15.29 3.21
CA MET A 229 -15.75 -15.36 4.62
C MET A 229 -16.93 -15.53 5.61
N LYS A 230 -18.15 -15.27 5.18
CA LYS A 230 -19.35 -15.44 6.00
C LYS A 230 -19.92 -16.87 5.93
N LYS A 231 -19.55 -17.66 4.92
CA LYS A 231 -20.15 -18.98 4.64
C LYS A 231 -19.12 -20.09 4.60
N ASP A 232 -17.92 -19.79 4.06
CA ASP A 232 -16.89 -20.79 3.81
C ASP A 232 -15.90 -20.88 4.97
N SER A 233 -15.39 -22.09 5.23
CA SER A 233 -14.30 -22.24 6.18
C SER A 233 -13.01 -21.65 5.62
N TRP A 234 -12.16 -21.10 6.49
CA TRP A 234 -10.81 -20.63 6.11
C TRP A 234 -10.02 -21.72 5.39
N LYS A 235 -10.16 -22.97 5.81
CA LYS A 235 -9.50 -24.12 5.18
C LYS A 235 -9.95 -24.32 3.73
N SER A 236 -11.22 -24.11 3.41
CA SER A 236 -11.75 -24.17 2.05
C SER A 236 -11.16 -23.05 1.19
N ILE A 237 -11.22 -21.80 1.68
CA ILE A 237 -10.69 -20.62 1.00
C ILE A 237 -9.20 -20.77 0.73
N TRP A 238 -8.42 -21.15 1.74
CA TRP A 238 -6.98 -21.34 1.64
C TRP A 238 -6.59 -22.45 0.65
N ASN A 239 -7.41 -23.48 0.51
CA ASN A 239 -7.21 -24.61 -0.40
C ASN A 239 -7.91 -24.45 -1.75
N HIS A 240 -8.51 -23.31 -2.04
CA HIS A 240 -9.06 -23.02 -3.36
C HIS A 240 -8.02 -23.23 -4.46
N ALA A 241 -8.42 -23.81 -5.61
CA ALA A 241 -7.50 -24.18 -6.68
C ALA A 241 -6.63 -23.02 -7.15
N MET A 242 -7.22 -21.83 -7.34
CA MET A 242 -6.48 -20.62 -7.72
C MET A 242 -5.51 -20.19 -6.62
N CYS A 243 -5.89 -20.28 -5.35
CA CYS A 243 -5.00 -19.94 -4.25
C CYS A 243 -3.76 -20.85 -4.22
N LYS A 244 -3.94 -22.15 -4.48
CA LYS A 244 -2.84 -23.12 -4.63
C LYS A 244 -1.97 -22.81 -5.85
N LYS A 245 -2.59 -22.49 -7.00
CA LYS A 245 -1.87 -22.12 -8.23
C LYS A 245 -0.98 -20.89 -8.01
N ILE A 246 -1.50 -19.85 -7.36
CA ILE A 246 -0.74 -18.62 -7.07
C ILE A 246 0.41 -18.90 -6.09
N ARG A 247 0.19 -19.70 -5.04
CA ARG A 247 1.26 -20.07 -4.09
C ARG A 247 2.35 -20.95 -4.69
N ALA A 248 2.03 -21.68 -5.75
CA ALA A 248 3.00 -22.53 -6.44
C ALA A 248 3.91 -21.76 -7.40
N MET A 249 3.71 -20.44 -7.57
CA MET A 249 4.64 -19.60 -8.33
C MET A 249 6.02 -19.64 -7.70
N GLY A 250 7.05 -19.84 -8.53
CA GLY A 250 8.44 -19.82 -8.11
C GLY A 250 8.92 -18.43 -7.69
N GLU A 251 10.11 -18.36 -7.12
CA GLU A 251 10.72 -17.11 -6.67
C GLU A 251 10.85 -16.09 -7.81
N GLU A 252 11.29 -16.53 -8.98
CA GLU A 252 11.45 -15.67 -10.16
C GLU A 252 10.12 -15.12 -10.66
N GLU A 253 9.05 -15.94 -10.66
CA GLU A 253 7.71 -15.52 -11.06
C GLU A 253 7.12 -14.50 -10.07
N SER A 254 7.44 -14.62 -8.79
CA SER A 254 6.96 -13.71 -7.74
C SER A 254 7.57 -12.30 -7.83
N LEU A 255 8.68 -12.13 -8.57
CA LEU A 255 9.24 -10.82 -8.88
C LEU A 255 8.34 -9.96 -9.79
N PHE A 256 7.29 -10.55 -10.35
CA PHE A 256 6.33 -9.87 -11.21
C PHE A 256 4.91 -9.96 -10.64
N CYS A 257 4.12 -8.92 -10.86
CA CYS A 257 2.70 -8.95 -10.52
C CYS A 257 1.92 -9.63 -11.67
N PRO A 258 1.22 -10.76 -11.44
CA PRO A 258 0.47 -11.45 -12.50
C PRO A 258 -0.57 -10.57 -13.19
N LEU A 259 -1.17 -9.61 -12.48
CA LEU A 259 -2.12 -8.65 -13.05
C LEU A 259 -1.49 -7.66 -14.04
N ARG A 260 -0.16 -7.47 -13.97
CA ARG A 260 0.57 -6.48 -14.78
C ARG A 260 1.30 -7.11 -15.98
N THR A 261 1.48 -8.43 -15.97
CA THR A 261 2.23 -9.13 -17.03
C THR A 261 1.35 -9.60 -18.20
N GLY A 262 0.07 -9.24 -18.21
CA GLY A 262 -0.87 -9.65 -19.25
C GLY A 262 -1.17 -11.17 -19.30
N LYS A 263 -0.62 -11.95 -18.40
CA LYS A 263 -0.95 -13.36 -18.21
C LYS A 263 -2.18 -13.58 -17.31
N SER A 264 -3.12 -12.65 -17.27
CA SER A 264 -4.48 -12.99 -16.88
C SER A 264 -5.04 -13.83 -18.03
N GLU A 265 -4.99 -15.14 -17.89
CA GLU A 265 -5.77 -16.02 -18.76
C GLU A 265 -7.20 -15.49 -18.75
N LYS A 266 -7.63 -14.91 -19.89
CA LYS A 266 -9.04 -14.94 -20.24
C LYS A 266 -9.42 -16.41 -20.13
N GLY A 267 -10.29 -16.72 -19.18
CA GLY A 267 -10.81 -18.06 -19.03
C GLY A 267 -11.27 -18.54 -20.41
N GLY A 268 -10.56 -19.54 -20.93
CA GLY A 268 -11.02 -20.26 -22.10
C GLY A 268 -12.27 -21.00 -21.68
N ASP A 269 -13.38 -20.66 -22.30
CA ASP A 269 -14.51 -21.54 -22.45
C ASP A 269 -14.04 -22.88 -23.01
N THR A 270 -14.24 -23.94 -22.30
CA THR A 270 -14.83 -25.20 -22.79
C THR A 270 -15.28 -26.00 -21.59
#